data_0c228d4ee1342c5183751c9a258a63c2
#
_entry.id   0c228d4ee1342c5183751c9a258a63c2
#
_cell.length_a   1.000
_cell.length_b   1.000
_cell.length_c   1.000
_cell.angle_alpha   90.00
_cell.angle_beta   90.00
_cell.angle_gamma   90.00
#
_symmetry.space_group_name_H-M   'P 1'
#
loop_
_entity.id
_entity.type
_entity.pdbx_description
1 polymer ?
#
loop_
_entity_poly.entity_id
_entity_poly.type
_entity_poly.pdbx_seq_one_letter_code
_entity_poly.pdbx_strand_id
1 'polypeptide(L)'
;VDSVGASSATITHTVTIAAANTAPTITWNTTPGTVASGQSYTISAHGHDADGNLTEVNVWRNGSAYAFAGGGNGTDNDSGNPSNDTGPMTVTYTADAVDSNGIRSGTISQTVTISAPPSVTASISASPTSATAPGATTIAWSTTNATAVSVSGNGVSSSATSGSQAVNGLPAGTYTYTITAQGSGGPTTQTATLSVNP
;
A
#
# COMPACT_ATOMS: atom_id res chain seq x y z
N VAL A 1 -78.62 -7.88 -18.01
CA VAL A 1 -79.45 -8.24 -19.16
C VAL A 1 -80.68 -7.33 -19.15
N ASP A 2 -81.10 -6.84 -20.27
CA ASP A 2 -82.30 -6.06 -20.40
C ASP A 2 -83.52 -6.99 -20.56
N SER A 3 -84.69 -6.42 -20.71
CA SER A 3 -86.00 -7.17 -20.82
C SER A 3 -86.14 -8.02 -22.10
N VAL A 4 -85.20 -7.88 -23.07
CA VAL A 4 -85.16 -8.68 -24.32
C VAL A 4 -83.92 -9.63 -24.32
N GLY A 5 -83.29 -9.82 -23.20
CA GLY A 5 -82.20 -10.80 -23.03
C GLY A 5 -80.80 -10.32 -23.46
N ALA A 6 -80.68 -9.05 -23.84
CA ALA A 6 -79.37 -8.51 -24.18
C ALA A 6 -78.54 -8.28 -22.90
N SER A 7 -77.29 -8.74 -22.90
CA SER A 7 -76.31 -8.51 -21.82
C SER A 7 -75.36 -7.39 -22.21
N SER A 8 -74.98 -6.59 -21.23
CA SER A 8 -73.86 -5.63 -21.44
C SER A 8 -72.56 -6.34 -21.64
N ALA A 9 -71.65 -5.70 -22.33
CA ALA A 9 -70.26 -6.19 -22.44
C ALA A 9 -69.60 -6.23 -21.06
N THR A 10 -68.90 -7.27 -20.78
CA THR A 10 -68.03 -7.37 -19.57
C THR A 10 -66.84 -6.44 -19.72
N ILE A 11 -66.67 -5.53 -18.77
CA ILE A 11 -65.50 -4.69 -18.67
C ILE A 11 -64.61 -5.37 -17.66
N THR A 12 -63.38 -5.72 -18.11
CA THR A 12 -62.29 -6.24 -17.26
C THR A 12 -61.26 -5.17 -17.07
N HIS A 13 -60.90 -4.91 -15.83
CA HIS A 13 -59.72 -4.11 -15.44
C HIS A 13 -58.66 -5.04 -14.89
N THR A 14 -57.46 -4.95 -15.44
CA THR A 14 -56.29 -5.63 -14.90
C THR A 14 -55.51 -4.63 -14.02
N VAL A 15 -55.36 -4.97 -12.75
CA VAL A 15 -54.50 -4.23 -11.83
C VAL A 15 -53.20 -5.02 -11.71
N THR A 16 -52.10 -4.43 -12.16
CA THR A 16 -50.77 -4.99 -11.95
C THR A 16 -50.19 -4.36 -10.70
N ILE A 17 -49.90 -5.17 -9.70
CA ILE A 17 -49.17 -4.75 -8.51
C ILE A 17 -47.69 -5.00 -8.78
N ALA A 18 -46.90 -3.93 -8.82
CA ALA A 18 -45.45 -4.06 -8.93
C ALA A 18 -44.91 -4.75 -7.67
N ALA A 19 -43.83 -5.53 -7.82
CA ALA A 19 -43.09 -6.08 -6.68
C ALA A 19 -42.56 -4.93 -5.80
N ALA A 20 -42.51 -5.16 -4.50
CA ALA A 20 -41.89 -4.20 -3.60
C ALA A 20 -40.38 -4.12 -3.88
N ASN A 21 -39.84 -2.90 -3.90
CA ASN A 21 -38.41 -2.70 -4.04
C ASN A 21 -37.65 -3.29 -2.85
N THR A 22 -36.57 -3.99 -3.11
CA THR A 22 -35.63 -4.49 -2.11
C THR A 22 -34.40 -3.59 -2.05
N ALA A 23 -33.72 -3.51 -0.90
CA ALA A 23 -32.48 -2.79 -0.80
C ALA A 23 -31.34 -3.58 -1.44
N PRO A 24 -30.37 -2.92 -2.09
CA PRO A 24 -29.19 -3.59 -2.62
C PRO A 24 -28.32 -4.18 -1.49
N THR A 25 -27.45 -5.08 -1.87
CA THR A 25 -26.41 -5.66 -1.01
C THR A 25 -25.03 -5.24 -1.48
N ILE A 26 -24.05 -5.25 -0.58
CA ILE A 26 -22.66 -4.88 -0.87
C ILE A 26 -21.70 -5.89 -0.22
N THR A 27 -20.66 -6.26 -0.93
CA THR A 27 -19.60 -7.14 -0.44
C THR A 27 -18.24 -6.62 -0.94
N TRP A 28 -17.15 -6.96 -0.22
CA TRP A 28 -15.81 -6.73 -0.74
C TRP A 28 -15.48 -7.77 -1.80
N ASN A 29 -15.02 -7.32 -2.96
CA ASN A 29 -14.52 -8.17 -4.04
C ASN A 29 -12.99 -8.38 -3.90
N THR A 30 -12.24 -7.31 -3.61
CA THR A 30 -10.80 -7.38 -3.37
C THR A 30 -10.44 -6.52 -2.17
N THR A 31 -9.80 -7.14 -1.16
CA THR A 31 -9.33 -6.42 0.03
C THR A 31 -8.03 -7.06 0.55
N PRO A 32 -6.86 -6.43 0.37
CA PRO A 32 -5.65 -6.87 1.05
C PRO A 32 -5.73 -6.53 2.54
N GLY A 33 -5.27 -7.44 3.41
CA GLY A 33 -5.18 -7.16 4.86
C GLY A 33 -3.95 -6.33 5.20
N THR A 34 -2.79 -6.71 4.63
CA THR A 34 -1.50 -6.03 4.83
C THR A 34 -0.78 -5.90 3.49
N VAL A 35 -0.17 -4.74 3.28
CA VAL A 35 0.61 -4.41 2.07
C VAL A 35 1.96 -3.84 2.49
N ALA A 36 3.02 -4.16 1.79
CA ALA A 36 4.32 -3.57 2.03
C ALA A 36 4.34 -2.10 1.57
N SER A 37 5.08 -1.26 2.30
CA SER A 37 5.25 0.15 1.95
C SER A 37 5.70 0.33 0.50
N GLY A 38 5.01 1.19 -0.23
CA GLY A 38 5.29 1.51 -1.63
C GLY A 38 4.85 0.44 -2.64
N GLN A 39 4.16 -0.62 -2.21
CA GLN A 39 3.60 -1.61 -3.14
C GLN A 39 2.18 -1.23 -3.56
N SER A 40 1.89 -1.46 -4.83
CA SER A 40 0.55 -1.26 -5.37
C SER A 40 -0.41 -2.34 -4.88
N TYR A 41 -1.64 -1.96 -4.62
CA TYR A 41 -2.73 -2.88 -4.28
C TYR A 41 -4.05 -2.33 -4.81
N THR A 42 -5.05 -3.19 -4.90
CA THR A 42 -6.40 -2.81 -5.31
C THR A 42 -7.37 -3.07 -4.16
N ILE A 43 -8.30 -2.16 -3.96
CA ILE A 43 -9.49 -2.33 -3.13
C ILE A 43 -10.70 -2.22 -4.04
N SER A 44 -11.63 -3.16 -3.96
CA SER A 44 -12.88 -3.09 -4.73
C SER A 44 -14.03 -3.73 -3.99
N ALA A 45 -15.22 -3.18 -4.22
CA ALA A 45 -16.50 -3.66 -3.70
C ALA A 45 -17.44 -4.05 -4.84
N HIS A 46 -18.27 -5.05 -4.59
CA HIS A 46 -19.29 -5.57 -5.49
C HIS A 46 -20.67 -5.33 -4.91
N GLY A 47 -21.50 -4.61 -5.65
CA GLY A 47 -22.91 -4.38 -5.34
C GLY A 47 -23.81 -5.32 -6.12
N HIS A 48 -24.87 -5.80 -5.49
CA HIS A 48 -25.90 -6.63 -6.10
C HIS A 48 -27.29 -6.19 -5.67
N ASP A 49 -28.22 -6.14 -6.61
CA ASP A 49 -29.63 -5.84 -6.36
C ASP A 49 -30.53 -6.87 -7.03
N ALA A 50 -31.42 -7.50 -6.23
CA ALA A 50 -32.31 -8.57 -6.70
C ALA A 50 -33.37 -8.08 -7.68
N ASP A 51 -33.73 -6.80 -7.65
CA ASP A 51 -34.72 -6.20 -8.54
C ASP A 51 -34.09 -5.73 -9.87
N GLY A 52 -32.77 -5.78 -9.99
CA GLY A 52 -32.07 -5.37 -11.19
C GLY A 52 -32.00 -3.85 -11.39
N ASN A 53 -32.11 -3.08 -10.33
CA ASN A 53 -32.19 -1.62 -10.39
C ASN A 53 -31.02 -0.92 -9.68
N LEU A 54 -29.92 -1.63 -9.42
CA LEU A 54 -28.69 -1.08 -8.86
C LEU A 54 -28.14 0.03 -9.78
N THR A 55 -27.79 1.18 -9.20
CA THR A 55 -27.27 2.34 -9.93
C THR A 55 -25.88 2.73 -9.55
N GLU A 56 -25.45 2.48 -8.29
CA GLU A 56 -24.16 2.92 -7.79
C GLU A 56 -23.53 1.91 -6.84
N VAL A 57 -22.21 1.79 -6.93
CA VAL A 57 -21.36 1.22 -5.88
C VAL A 57 -20.30 2.25 -5.53
N ASN A 58 -20.26 2.65 -4.29
CA ASN A 58 -19.39 3.70 -3.79
C ASN A 58 -18.33 3.12 -2.84
N VAL A 59 -17.10 3.60 -2.96
CA VAL A 59 -16.01 3.28 -2.05
C VAL A 59 -15.38 4.58 -1.53
N TRP A 60 -15.23 4.68 -0.22
CA TRP A 60 -14.54 5.79 0.43
C TRP A 60 -13.23 5.30 1.05
N ARG A 61 -12.26 6.20 1.10
CA ARG A 61 -10.98 6.02 1.75
C ARG A 61 -10.82 7.07 2.84
N ASN A 62 -10.70 6.63 4.10
CA ASN A 62 -10.62 7.53 5.27
C ASN A 62 -11.74 8.59 5.27
N GLY A 63 -12.95 8.22 4.86
CA GLY A 63 -14.11 9.10 4.80
C GLY A 63 -14.20 9.99 3.54
N SER A 64 -13.20 10.00 2.66
CA SER A 64 -13.24 10.72 1.39
C SER A 64 -13.60 9.80 0.24
N ALA A 65 -14.36 10.29 -0.75
CA ALA A 65 -14.70 9.53 -1.95
C ALA A 65 -13.41 9.03 -2.66
N TYR A 66 -13.40 7.75 -3.00
CA TYR A 66 -12.20 7.10 -3.54
C TYR A 66 -12.46 6.41 -4.87
N ALA A 67 -13.48 5.58 -4.96
CA ALA A 67 -13.89 4.93 -6.19
C ALA A 67 -15.42 4.92 -6.28
N PHE A 68 -15.92 4.92 -7.50
CA PHE A 68 -17.33 4.99 -7.80
C PHE A 68 -17.62 4.20 -9.08
N ALA A 69 -18.61 3.34 -9.04
CA ALA A 69 -19.19 2.73 -10.23
C ALA A 69 -20.66 3.11 -10.32
N GLY A 70 -21.05 3.70 -11.43
CA GLY A 70 -22.42 4.13 -11.68
C GLY A 70 -22.76 4.12 -13.16
N GLY A 71 -24.04 4.31 -13.47
CA GLY A 71 -24.47 4.53 -14.85
C GLY A 71 -25.15 3.37 -15.53
N GLY A 72 -26.20 2.83 -14.96
CA GLY A 72 -27.10 1.87 -15.60
C GLY A 72 -27.88 1.05 -14.59
N ASN A 73 -29.09 0.66 -14.95
CA ASN A 73 -29.84 -0.33 -14.18
C ASN A 73 -29.20 -1.70 -14.40
N GLY A 74 -28.59 -2.27 -13.35
CA GLY A 74 -28.02 -3.60 -13.39
C GLY A 74 -28.25 -4.35 -12.10
N THR A 75 -28.18 -5.68 -12.15
CA THR A 75 -28.22 -6.51 -10.97
C THR A 75 -26.92 -6.46 -10.18
N ASP A 76 -25.82 -6.19 -10.88
CA ASP A 76 -24.45 -6.21 -10.34
C ASP A 76 -23.63 -5.03 -10.84
N ASN A 77 -22.81 -4.48 -9.96
CA ASN A 77 -21.84 -3.43 -10.27
C ASN A 77 -20.60 -3.59 -9.41
N ASP A 78 -19.43 -3.30 -9.98
CA ASP A 78 -18.15 -3.29 -9.26
C ASP A 78 -17.56 -1.89 -9.25
N SER A 79 -17.08 -1.47 -8.08
CA SER A 79 -16.29 -0.25 -7.93
C SER A 79 -14.96 -0.57 -7.29
N GLY A 80 -13.87 -0.06 -7.85
CA GLY A 80 -12.54 -0.29 -7.30
C GLY A 80 -11.50 0.63 -7.88
N ASN A 81 -10.39 0.77 -7.16
CA ASN A 81 -9.28 1.63 -7.56
C ASN A 81 -7.94 1.07 -7.06
N PRO A 82 -6.86 1.18 -7.85
CA PRO A 82 -5.52 0.88 -7.35
C PRO A 82 -5.03 1.98 -6.40
N SER A 83 -4.26 1.58 -5.41
CA SER A 83 -3.59 2.48 -4.47
C SER A 83 -2.12 2.13 -4.33
N ASN A 84 -1.33 3.10 -3.90
CA ASN A 84 0.09 2.95 -3.61
C ASN A 84 0.43 3.85 -2.42
N ASP A 85 0.57 3.28 -1.25
CA ASP A 85 0.76 4.00 0.00
C ASP A 85 2.13 3.72 0.61
N THR A 86 2.70 4.74 1.25
CA THR A 86 3.94 4.63 2.00
C THR A 86 3.63 4.55 3.50
N GLY A 87 3.98 3.43 4.12
CA GLY A 87 3.74 3.18 5.54
C GLY A 87 4.89 3.66 6.45
N PRO A 88 4.74 3.44 7.78
CA PRO A 88 3.65 2.68 8.39
C PRO A 88 2.36 3.48 8.52
N MET A 89 1.24 2.92 8.10
CA MET A 89 -0.09 3.52 8.27
C MET A 89 -1.20 2.49 8.18
N THR A 90 -2.39 2.87 8.64
CA THR A 90 -3.62 2.11 8.45
C THR A 90 -4.59 2.95 7.64
N VAL A 91 -5.19 2.36 6.63
CA VAL A 91 -6.19 2.99 5.77
C VAL A 91 -7.51 2.26 5.98
N THR A 92 -8.57 3.02 6.26
CA THR A 92 -9.93 2.48 6.38
C THR A 92 -10.69 2.74 5.09
N TYR A 93 -11.27 1.69 4.54
CA TYR A 93 -12.17 1.76 3.41
C TYR A 93 -13.58 1.42 3.88
N THR A 94 -14.57 2.15 3.36
CA THR A 94 -15.98 1.84 3.53
C THR A 94 -16.65 1.79 2.16
N ALA A 95 -17.69 0.98 2.03
CA ALA A 95 -18.44 0.89 0.78
C ALA A 95 -19.93 0.75 1.04
N ASP A 96 -20.76 1.26 0.12
CA ASP A 96 -22.18 1.00 0.01
C ASP A 96 -22.62 0.88 -1.45
N ALA A 97 -23.86 0.43 -1.63
CA ALA A 97 -24.52 0.34 -2.92
C ALA A 97 -25.85 1.10 -2.87
N VAL A 98 -26.28 1.65 -4.00
CA VAL A 98 -27.52 2.45 -4.13
C VAL A 98 -28.32 1.98 -5.33
N ASP A 99 -29.64 1.85 -5.15
CA ASP A 99 -30.58 1.54 -6.23
C ASP A 99 -31.17 2.80 -6.91
N SER A 100 -31.93 2.62 -7.96
CA SER A 100 -32.59 3.72 -8.70
C SER A 100 -33.67 4.46 -7.90
N ASN A 101 -34.14 3.90 -6.78
CA ASN A 101 -35.08 4.52 -5.86
C ASN A 101 -34.37 5.30 -4.74
N GLY A 102 -33.02 5.31 -4.74
CA GLY A 102 -32.21 5.95 -3.71
C GLY A 102 -32.08 5.16 -2.42
N ILE A 103 -32.50 3.89 -2.41
CA ILE A 103 -32.33 3.02 -1.25
C ILE A 103 -30.87 2.54 -1.22
N ARG A 104 -30.27 2.55 -0.02
CA ARG A 104 -28.88 2.15 0.19
C ARG A 104 -28.79 0.78 0.86
N SER A 105 -27.74 0.07 0.54
CA SER A 105 -27.29 -1.08 1.34
C SER A 105 -26.81 -0.62 2.73
N GLY A 106 -26.58 -1.55 3.63
CA GLY A 106 -25.73 -1.29 4.79
C GLY A 106 -24.31 -0.94 4.35
N THR A 107 -23.60 -0.12 5.14
CA THR A 107 -22.19 0.20 4.88
C THR A 107 -21.31 -0.94 5.40
N ILE A 108 -20.38 -1.39 4.58
CA ILE A 108 -19.30 -2.33 4.97
C ILE A 108 -17.99 -1.58 5.16
N SER A 109 -17.12 -2.10 6.02
CA SER A 109 -15.82 -1.48 6.33
C SER A 109 -14.69 -2.50 6.29
N GLN A 110 -13.53 -2.07 5.82
CA GLN A 110 -12.30 -2.85 5.78
C GLN A 110 -11.09 -1.95 6.07
N THR A 111 -10.12 -2.49 6.78
CA THR A 111 -8.84 -1.82 7.02
C THR A 111 -7.71 -2.50 6.26
N VAL A 112 -6.83 -1.69 5.68
CA VAL A 112 -5.57 -2.13 5.05
C VAL A 112 -4.42 -1.56 5.87
N THR A 113 -3.54 -2.42 6.34
CA THR A 113 -2.32 -2.03 7.06
C THR A 113 -1.15 -1.94 6.07
N ILE A 114 -0.54 -0.78 5.97
CA ILE A 114 0.68 -0.58 5.20
C ILE A 114 1.86 -0.71 6.16
N SER A 115 2.72 -1.70 5.92
CA SER A 115 3.89 -1.95 6.78
C SER A 115 4.94 -0.86 6.62
N ALA A 116 5.80 -0.72 7.64
CA ALA A 116 6.96 0.17 7.54
C ALA A 116 7.90 -0.26 6.39
N PRO A 117 8.60 0.69 5.76
CA PRO A 117 9.70 0.36 4.86
C PRO A 117 10.77 -0.48 5.57
N PRO A 118 11.46 -1.39 4.88
CA PRO A 118 12.56 -2.16 5.46
C PRO A 118 13.66 -1.24 6.00
N SER A 119 14.09 -1.47 7.24
CA SER A 119 15.18 -0.70 7.87
C SER A 119 16.49 -0.88 7.12
N VAL A 120 17.20 0.21 6.88
CA VAL A 120 18.57 0.19 6.33
C VAL A 120 19.55 -0.10 7.44
N THR A 121 20.47 -1.04 7.24
CA THR A 121 21.58 -1.28 8.14
C THR A 121 22.90 -1.07 7.43
N ALA A 122 23.93 -0.65 8.18
CA ALA A 122 25.30 -0.54 7.72
C ALA A 122 26.25 -1.00 8.82
N SER A 123 27.33 -1.63 8.43
CA SER A 123 28.47 -1.94 9.29
C SER A 123 29.77 -1.56 8.59
N ILE A 124 30.73 -1.09 9.35
CA ILE A 124 32.10 -0.83 8.91
C ILE A 124 33.07 -1.21 10.03
N SER A 125 34.18 -1.79 9.68
CA SER A 125 35.21 -2.21 10.64
C SER A 125 36.59 -1.96 10.09
N ALA A 126 37.55 -1.72 11.01
CA ALA A 126 38.97 -1.69 10.72
C ALA A 126 39.61 -2.90 11.42
N SER A 127 40.43 -3.64 10.72
CA SER A 127 41.17 -4.78 11.30
C SER A 127 42.64 -4.80 10.79
N PRO A 128 43.61 -4.61 11.70
CA PRO A 128 43.49 -4.27 13.12
C PRO A 128 42.94 -2.87 13.38
N THR A 129 42.48 -2.59 14.60
CA THR A 129 42.03 -1.25 15.06
C THR A 129 43.18 -0.41 15.60
N SER A 130 44.39 -1.01 15.81
CA SER A 130 45.60 -0.32 16.17
C SER A 130 46.82 -0.95 15.48
N ALA A 131 47.79 -0.12 15.14
CA ALA A 131 49.02 -0.53 14.47
C ALA A 131 50.21 0.38 14.93
N THR A 132 51.45 0.00 14.61
CA THR A 132 52.62 0.85 14.74
C THR A 132 52.99 1.41 13.36
N ALA A 133 53.51 2.64 13.33
CA ALA A 133 53.89 3.28 12.06
C ALA A 133 55.09 2.57 11.39
N PRO A 134 55.05 2.36 10.06
CA PRO A 134 53.97 2.69 9.12
C PRO A 134 52.77 1.73 9.26
N GLY A 135 51.62 2.25 9.69
CA GLY A 135 50.44 1.46 10.01
C GLY A 135 49.73 0.88 8.79
N ALA A 136 49.05 -0.24 9.03
CA ALA A 136 48.20 -0.91 8.03
C ALA A 136 46.90 -1.45 8.66
N THR A 137 45.83 -1.45 7.90
CA THR A 137 44.54 -2.04 8.29
C THR A 137 43.75 -2.47 7.06
N THR A 138 42.77 -3.33 7.26
CA THR A 138 41.75 -3.63 6.25
C THR A 138 40.44 -3.03 6.73
N ILE A 139 39.82 -2.18 5.90
CA ILE A 139 38.47 -1.67 6.12
C ILE A 139 37.52 -2.60 5.42
N ALA A 140 36.56 -3.14 6.16
CA ALA A 140 35.48 -3.99 5.63
C ALA A 140 34.14 -3.38 5.96
N TRP A 141 33.16 -3.51 5.04
CA TRP A 141 31.82 -2.97 5.20
C TRP A 141 30.77 -3.86 4.58
N SER A 142 29.53 -3.72 5.09
CA SER A 142 28.34 -4.34 4.52
C SER A 142 27.11 -3.52 4.85
N THR A 143 26.07 -3.63 3.99
CA THR A 143 24.77 -3.00 4.18
C THR A 143 23.63 -3.98 3.86
N THR A 144 22.46 -3.72 4.41
CA THR A 144 21.21 -4.38 4.00
C THR A 144 20.15 -3.34 3.70
N ASN A 145 19.25 -3.63 2.75
CA ASN A 145 18.16 -2.75 2.30
C ASN A 145 18.62 -1.36 1.83
N ALA A 146 19.90 -1.19 1.49
CA ALA A 146 20.42 0.06 0.96
C ALA A 146 20.27 0.13 -0.56
N THR A 147 19.83 1.28 -1.05
CA THR A 147 19.75 1.63 -2.48
C THR A 147 20.91 2.52 -2.92
N ALA A 148 21.55 3.21 -1.97
CA ALA A 148 22.75 3.97 -2.20
C ALA A 148 23.71 3.83 -1.01
N VAL A 149 25.00 3.73 -1.29
CA VAL A 149 26.07 3.57 -0.30
C VAL A 149 27.22 4.53 -0.63
N SER A 150 27.80 5.12 0.38
CA SER A 150 29.06 5.87 0.29
C SER A 150 29.99 5.44 1.43
N VAL A 151 31.13 4.90 1.10
CA VAL A 151 32.23 4.59 2.03
C VAL A 151 33.34 5.55 1.74
N SER A 152 33.86 6.21 2.77
CA SER A 152 34.96 7.21 2.64
C SER A 152 35.88 7.23 3.84
N GLY A 153 37.06 7.71 3.64
CA GLY A 153 38.12 7.93 4.67
C GLY A 153 39.49 7.56 4.11
N ASN A 154 40.45 8.37 4.36
CA ASN A 154 41.89 8.21 4.12
C ASN A 154 42.28 7.16 3.05
N GLY A 155 41.97 7.46 1.79
CA GLY A 155 42.30 6.59 0.65
C GLY A 155 41.27 5.49 0.38
N VAL A 156 40.19 5.36 1.20
CA VAL A 156 39.05 4.48 0.93
C VAL A 156 37.94 5.29 0.29
N SER A 157 37.41 4.79 -0.83
CA SER A 157 36.23 5.35 -1.49
C SER A 157 35.49 4.23 -2.22
N SER A 158 34.19 4.03 -1.90
CA SER A 158 33.36 2.99 -2.53
C SER A 158 31.90 3.35 -2.48
N SER A 159 31.15 2.91 -3.48
CA SER A 159 29.68 2.92 -3.51
C SER A 159 29.07 1.49 -3.48
N ALA A 160 29.90 0.46 -3.30
CA ALA A 160 29.44 -0.91 -3.22
C ALA A 160 28.72 -1.18 -1.90
N THR A 161 27.67 -1.99 -1.95
CA THR A 161 26.86 -2.38 -0.78
C THR A 161 27.64 -3.22 0.24
N SER A 162 28.71 -3.87 -0.19
CA SER A 162 29.66 -4.59 0.66
C SER A 162 31.03 -4.65 0.00
N GLY A 163 32.06 -4.79 0.81
CA GLY A 163 33.42 -4.90 0.30
C GLY A 163 34.48 -4.80 1.38
N SER A 164 35.73 -4.82 0.94
CA SER A 164 36.90 -4.55 1.79
C SER A 164 38.01 -3.88 1.00
N GLN A 165 38.79 -3.07 1.69
CA GLN A 165 39.96 -2.38 1.10
C GLN A 165 41.10 -2.33 2.11
N ALA A 166 42.31 -2.75 1.69
CA ALA A 166 43.52 -2.60 2.48
C ALA A 166 44.01 -1.16 2.39
N VAL A 167 44.46 -0.62 3.51
CA VAL A 167 45.10 0.68 3.63
C VAL A 167 46.47 0.45 4.33
N ASN A 168 47.53 0.97 3.75
CA ASN A 168 48.88 0.73 4.22
C ASN A 168 49.70 2.02 4.27
N GLY A 169 50.82 1.98 4.99
CA GLY A 169 51.82 3.06 4.99
C GLY A 169 51.37 4.31 5.77
N LEU A 170 50.48 4.16 6.72
CA LEU A 170 49.93 5.28 7.48
C LEU A 170 50.91 5.76 8.54
N PRO A 171 51.22 7.07 8.60
CA PRO A 171 51.97 7.66 9.70
C PRO A 171 51.22 7.54 11.04
N ALA A 172 51.90 7.83 12.15
CA ALA A 172 51.26 7.90 13.45
C ALA A 172 50.12 8.90 13.45
N GLY A 173 48.92 8.50 13.97
CA GLY A 173 47.70 9.30 13.99
C GLY A 173 46.47 8.46 14.14
N THR A 174 45.28 9.12 14.21
CA THR A 174 43.98 8.48 14.25
C THR A 174 43.28 8.69 12.91
N TYR A 175 42.79 7.61 12.33
CA TYR A 175 42.14 7.58 11.02
C TYR A 175 40.67 7.10 11.19
N THR A 176 39.74 7.89 10.68
CA THR A 176 38.31 7.56 10.72
C THR A 176 37.79 7.23 9.32
N TYR A 177 37.08 6.15 9.23
CA TYR A 177 36.40 5.69 8.02
C TYR A 177 34.91 5.72 8.26
N THR A 178 34.13 6.19 7.31
CA THR A 178 32.70 6.40 7.43
C THR A 178 31.96 5.67 6.33
N ILE A 179 30.88 4.97 6.67
CA ILE A 179 29.89 4.47 5.73
C ILE A 179 28.58 5.19 5.95
N THR A 180 27.97 5.67 4.87
CA THR A 180 26.59 6.15 4.84
C THR A 180 25.80 5.31 3.85
N ALA A 181 24.70 4.72 4.31
CA ALA A 181 23.78 3.92 3.51
C ALA A 181 22.40 4.57 3.52
N GLN A 182 21.74 4.60 2.37
CA GLN A 182 20.37 5.14 2.19
C GLN A 182 19.47 4.09 1.57
N GLY A 183 18.19 4.12 1.92
CA GLY A 183 17.14 3.27 1.38
C GLY A 183 15.79 3.75 1.83
N SER A 184 14.74 2.99 1.52
CA SER A 184 13.34 3.36 1.84
C SER A 184 13.09 3.53 3.34
N GLY A 185 13.85 2.85 4.20
CA GLY A 185 13.78 2.98 5.67
C GLY A 185 14.55 4.16 6.26
N GLY A 186 15.11 5.05 5.42
CA GLY A 186 15.89 6.20 5.83
C GLY A 186 17.41 5.94 5.80
N PRO A 187 18.22 6.97 6.06
CA PRO A 187 19.69 6.86 6.05
C PRO A 187 20.20 6.25 7.36
N THR A 188 21.35 5.58 7.26
CA THR A 188 22.15 5.15 8.41
C THR A 188 23.62 5.45 8.15
N THR A 189 24.35 5.80 9.20
CA THR A 189 25.79 6.12 9.14
C THR A 189 26.51 5.39 10.25
N GLN A 190 27.68 4.81 9.93
CA GLN A 190 28.57 4.14 10.86
C GLN A 190 30.01 4.56 10.62
N THR A 191 30.84 4.43 11.65
CA THR A 191 32.25 4.77 11.57
C THR A 191 33.14 3.67 12.16
N ALA A 192 34.33 3.52 11.61
CA ALA A 192 35.42 2.72 12.17
C ALA A 192 36.67 3.56 12.31
N THR A 193 37.49 3.31 13.34
CA THR A 193 38.71 4.04 13.58
C THR A 193 39.91 3.09 13.63
N LEU A 194 41.04 3.56 13.12
CA LEU A 194 42.37 2.97 13.31
C LEU A 194 43.25 3.95 14.08
N SER A 195 43.92 3.49 15.13
CA SER A 195 44.96 4.24 15.83
C SER A 195 46.34 3.72 15.41
N VAL A 196 47.20 4.60 14.86
CA VAL A 196 48.58 4.27 14.52
C VAL A 196 49.49 4.95 15.51
N ASN A 197 50.20 4.14 16.29
CA ASN A 197 51.17 4.59 17.27
C ASN A 197 52.52 4.87 16.60
N PRO A 198 53.34 5.73 17.23
CA PRO A 198 54.71 5.96 16.76
C PRO A 198 55.59 4.71 16.71
#